data_13998cb1b70ab4a2e76542d5480f55c5
#
_entry.id   13998cb1b70ab4a2e76542d5480f55c5
#
_cell.length_a   1.000
_cell.length_b   1.000
_cell.length_c   1.000
_cell.angle_alpha   90.00
_cell.angle_beta   90.00
_cell.angle_gamma   90.00
#
_symmetry.space_group_name_H-M   'P 1'
#
loop_
_entity.id
_entity.type
_entity.pdbx_description
1 polymer ?
#
loop_
_entity_poly.entity_id
_entity_poly.type
_entity_poly.pdbx_seq_one_letter_code
_entity_poly.pdbx_strand_id
1 'polypeptide(L)'
;ASPSYVPMLTDAEEVVARIRRRPGTVYRALVPNKRGALRAVETDIDEILGLMTVSESYLVKNQNMTLDQVIAAGGDCFRVADAAGRDFIMALGMSLYCPYEGVIAPERTLDCVAKLRNLGVRRFYLAASTGMEEPRQVNTLFCMAHDRFADCEFGFHVHEKRGWAAANLMAALDAGVTMIEGSICGIGGGIAFPNGYGAVGNLPTEDIVSFLESMGVGCDLDVAAAVAAARDIAAMTDIPLLSRASAIMAAEGGPAS
;
A
#
# COMPACT_ATOMS: atom_id res chain seq x y z
N ALA A 1 -1.97 7.41 12.84
CA ALA A 1 -0.65 7.48 13.44
C ALA A 1 -0.73 8.13 14.83
N SER A 2 0.28 7.91 15.70
CA SER A 2 0.34 8.64 16.95
C SER A 2 0.83 10.07 16.68
N PRO A 3 0.13 11.12 17.14
CA PRO A 3 0.56 12.51 16.95
C PRO A 3 1.97 12.80 17.50
N SER A 4 2.41 12.03 18.50
CA SER A 4 3.76 12.15 19.06
C SER A 4 4.87 11.64 18.15
N TYR A 5 4.56 10.71 17.22
CA TYR A 5 5.52 10.17 16.26
C TYR A 5 5.40 10.80 14.87
N VAL A 6 4.20 11.21 14.49
CA VAL A 6 3.94 11.83 13.18
C VAL A 6 3.00 13.04 13.40
N PRO A 7 3.55 14.19 13.82
CA PRO A 7 2.76 15.39 14.13
C PRO A 7 1.88 15.86 12.95
N MET A 8 2.32 15.63 11.72
CA MET A 8 1.61 16.03 10.50
C MET A 8 0.29 15.26 10.27
N LEU A 9 0.02 14.18 11.03
CA LEU A 9 -1.22 13.41 10.96
C LEU A 9 -2.13 13.65 12.19
N THR A 10 -1.94 14.77 12.87
CA THR A 10 -2.71 15.11 14.08
C THR A 10 -4.16 15.42 13.79
N ASP A 11 -4.42 15.95 12.60
CA ASP A 11 -5.72 16.42 12.10
C ASP A 11 -6.44 15.38 11.19
N ALA A 12 -6.05 14.11 11.27
CA ALA A 12 -6.57 13.06 10.37
C ALA A 12 -8.11 12.97 10.40
N GLU A 13 -8.74 13.08 11.58
CA GLU A 13 -10.20 13.06 11.71
C GLU A 13 -10.85 14.31 11.09
N GLU A 14 -10.22 15.46 11.19
CA GLU A 14 -10.71 16.68 10.56
C GLU A 14 -10.59 16.57 9.02
N VAL A 15 -9.50 16.01 8.51
CA VAL A 15 -9.35 15.73 7.07
C VAL A 15 -10.49 14.84 6.59
N VAL A 16 -10.75 13.71 7.27
CA VAL A 16 -11.85 12.80 6.90
C VAL A 16 -13.21 13.52 6.91
N ALA A 17 -13.48 14.34 7.93
CA ALA A 17 -14.74 15.10 8.03
C ALA A 17 -14.91 16.16 6.93
N ARG A 18 -13.81 16.65 6.33
CA ARG A 18 -13.83 17.70 5.29
C ARG A 18 -13.78 17.16 3.86
N ILE A 19 -13.46 15.88 3.66
CA ILE A 19 -13.44 15.25 2.33
C ILE A 19 -14.84 15.30 1.72
N ARG A 20 -14.92 15.81 0.50
CA ARG A 20 -16.14 15.71 -0.32
C ARG A 20 -16.22 14.30 -0.90
N ARG A 21 -17.02 13.46 -0.24
CA ARG A 21 -17.18 12.05 -0.65
C ARG A 21 -17.85 11.96 -2.03
N ARG A 22 -17.35 11.01 -2.83
CA ARG A 22 -17.92 10.68 -4.15
C ARG A 22 -18.60 9.32 -4.08
N PRO A 23 -19.80 9.14 -4.64
CA PRO A 23 -20.44 7.85 -4.75
C PRO A 23 -19.54 6.82 -5.47
N GLY A 24 -19.51 5.59 -4.98
CA GLY A 24 -18.69 4.51 -5.55
C GLY A 24 -17.22 4.53 -5.12
N THR A 25 -16.77 5.54 -4.37
CA THR A 25 -15.40 5.61 -3.83
C THR A 25 -15.37 5.09 -2.40
N VAL A 26 -14.51 4.10 -2.13
CA VAL A 26 -14.22 3.59 -0.79
C VAL A 26 -13.14 4.43 -0.13
N TYR A 27 -13.44 5.03 1.00
CA TYR A 27 -12.50 5.83 1.78
C TYR A 27 -11.88 4.99 2.87
N ARG A 28 -10.56 4.85 2.82
CA ARG A 28 -9.77 3.96 3.68
C ARG A 28 -8.83 4.74 4.58
N ALA A 29 -8.66 4.29 5.82
CA ALA A 29 -7.67 4.84 6.75
C ALA A 29 -6.71 3.76 7.21
N LEU A 30 -5.40 4.04 7.12
CA LEU A 30 -4.35 3.18 7.65
C LEU A 30 -4.22 3.38 9.17
N VAL A 31 -4.27 2.27 9.90
CA VAL A 31 -4.13 2.24 11.36
C VAL A 31 -3.03 1.26 11.80
N PRO A 32 -2.09 1.70 12.65
CA PRO A 32 -1.00 0.84 13.10
C PRO A 32 -1.35 -0.06 14.29
N ASN A 33 -2.47 0.18 14.96
CA ASN A 33 -2.84 -0.52 16.20
C ASN A 33 -4.31 -0.28 16.57
N LYS A 34 -4.77 -1.01 17.61
CA LYS A 34 -6.14 -0.95 18.14
C LYS A 34 -6.61 0.48 18.46
N ARG A 35 -5.74 1.33 19.05
CA ARG A 35 -6.10 2.73 19.36
C ARG A 35 -6.40 3.53 18.09
N GLY A 36 -5.60 3.31 17.04
CA GLY A 36 -5.86 3.90 15.73
C GLY A 36 -7.17 3.41 15.12
N ALA A 37 -7.46 2.11 15.23
CA ALA A 37 -8.71 1.53 14.76
C ALA A 37 -9.94 2.11 15.49
N LEU A 38 -9.88 2.23 16.82
CA LEU A 38 -10.95 2.85 17.62
C LEU A 38 -11.21 4.31 17.22
N ARG A 39 -10.16 5.09 16.93
CA ARG A 39 -10.33 6.45 16.41
C ARG A 39 -10.93 6.48 15.02
N ALA A 40 -10.50 5.56 14.15
CA ALA A 40 -10.94 5.50 12.78
C ALA A 40 -12.43 5.15 12.65
N VAL A 41 -12.96 4.22 13.45
CA VAL A 41 -14.38 3.83 13.40
C VAL A 41 -15.33 4.93 13.86
N GLU A 42 -14.85 5.94 14.60
CA GLU A 42 -15.62 7.13 14.98
C GLU A 42 -15.73 8.16 13.83
N THR A 43 -15.05 7.91 12.71
CA THR A 43 -15.09 8.78 11.53
C THR A 43 -15.92 8.16 10.41
N ASP A 44 -16.14 8.94 9.34
CA ASP A 44 -16.92 8.51 8.18
C ASP A 44 -16.07 7.79 7.12
N ILE A 45 -15.13 6.93 7.55
CA ILE A 45 -14.40 6.04 6.64
C ILE A 45 -15.18 4.74 6.40
N ASP A 46 -14.96 4.13 5.24
CA ASP A 46 -15.62 2.88 4.86
C ASP A 46 -14.81 1.67 5.30
N GLU A 47 -13.48 1.75 5.17
CA GLU A 47 -12.58 0.61 5.35
C GLU A 47 -11.37 0.97 6.21
N ILE A 48 -10.96 0.05 7.05
CA ILE A 48 -9.74 0.14 7.86
C ILE A 48 -8.64 -0.69 7.19
N LEU A 49 -7.48 -0.06 6.99
CA LEU A 49 -6.25 -0.72 6.57
C LEU A 49 -5.36 -0.95 7.78
N GLY A 50 -5.23 -2.20 8.23
CA GLY A 50 -4.23 -2.61 9.22
C GLY A 50 -2.85 -2.72 8.56
N LEU A 51 -1.78 -2.57 9.34
CA LEU A 51 -0.40 -2.70 8.84
C LEU A 51 0.44 -3.55 9.79
N MET A 52 1.13 -4.54 9.22
CA MET A 52 2.22 -5.24 9.87
C MET A 52 3.40 -5.45 8.92
N THR A 53 4.53 -5.92 9.41
CA THR A 53 5.62 -6.41 8.55
C THR A 53 5.94 -7.88 8.84
N VAL A 54 6.41 -8.59 7.83
CA VAL A 54 6.78 -10.02 7.94
C VAL A 54 8.22 -10.23 8.41
N SER A 55 9.04 -9.18 8.34
CA SER A 55 10.46 -9.23 8.73
C SER A 55 10.63 -9.01 10.22
N GLU A 56 11.12 -10.01 10.94
CA GLU A 56 11.43 -9.89 12.37
C GLU A 56 12.53 -8.88 12.65
N SER A 57 13.57 -8.86 11.83
CA SER A 57 14.66 -7.89 11.97
C SER A 57 14.17 -6.44 11.80
N TYR A 58 13.21 -6.22 10.87
CA TYR A 58 12.59 -4.93 10.69
C TYR A 58 11.69 -4.56 11.89
N LEU A 59 10.90 -5.50 12.38
CA LEU A 59 10.03 -5.31 13.56
C LEU A 59 10.81 -4.92 14.79
N VAL A 60 11.90 -5.66 15.10
CA VAL A 60 12.76 -5.36 16.26
C VAL A 60 13.36 -3.96 16.15
N LYS A 61 13.88 -3.60 14.96
CA LYS A 61 14.56 -2.30 14.76
C LYS A 61 13.62 -1.10 14.78
N ASN A 62 12.39 -1.27 14.30
CA ASN A 62 11.48 -0.15 14.04
C ASN A 62 10.30 -0.07 15.00
N GLN A 63 9.88 -1.18 15.59
CA GLN A 63 8.68 -1.24 16.42
C GLN A 63 8.92 -1.88 17.80
N ASN A 64 10.08 -2.49 18.01
CA ASN A 64 10.42 -3.27 19.20
C ASN A 64 9.32 -4.32 19.53
N MET A 65 8.83 -5.00 18.50
CA MET A 65 7.76 -6.02 18.59
C MET A 65 8.23 -7.34 18.01
N THR A 66 7.67 -8.43 18.50
CA THR A 66 7.78 -9.76 17.90
C THR A 66 6.72 -9.93 16.80
N LEU A 67 6.90 -10.95 15.95
CA LEU A 67 5.92 -11.28 14.90
C LEU A 67 4.56 -11.64 15.50
N ASP A 68 4.52 -12.41 16.58
CA ASP A 68 3.25 -12.78 17.22
C ASP A 68 2.54 -11.57 17.86
N GLN A 69 3.29 -10.61 18.40
CA GLN A 69 2.73 -9.38 18.94
C GLN A 69 2.08 -8.52 17.84
N VAL A 70 2.72 -8.37 16.68
CA VAL A 70 2.16 -7.56 15.59
C VAL A 70 0.98 -8.25 14.92
N ILE A 71 0.97 -9.58 14.84
CA ILE A 71 -0.19 -10.37 14.36
C ILE A 71 -1.38 -10.18 15.33
N ALA A 72 -1.13 -10.27 16.64
CA ALA A 72 -2.17 -10.04 17.64
C ALA A 72 -2.73 -8.61 17.57
N ALA A 73 -1.86 -7.60 17.38
CA ALA A 73 -2.27 -6.20 17.19
C ALA A 73 -3.12 -6.01 15.91
N GLY A 74 -2.76 -6.69 14.82
CA GLY A 74 -3.56 -6.73 13.60
C GLY A 74 -4.94 -7.34 13.80
N GLY A 75 -5.01 -8.46 14.53
CA GLY A 75 -6.28 -9.08 14.94
C GLY A 75 -7.13 -8.18 15.83
N ASP A 76 -6.50 -7.36 16.71
CA ASP A 76 -7.23 -6.36 17.49
C ASP A 76 -7.84 -5.26 16.61
N CYS A 77 -7.11 -4.80 15.58
CA CYS A 77 -7.64 -3.83 14.62
C CYS A 77 -8.83 -4.41 13.84
N PHE A 78 -8.69 -5.67 13.36
CA PHE A 78 -9.77 -6.37 12.68
C PHE A 78 -11.04 -6.46 13.55
N ARG A 79 -10.92 -6.90 14.82
CA ARG A 79 -12.07 -7.01 15.72
C ARG A 79 -12.78 -5.66 15.97
N VAL A 80 -12.02 -4.56 16.01
CA VAL A 80 -12.61 -3.21 16.13
C VAL A 80 -13.39 -2.84 14.88
N ALA A 81 -12.84 -3.09 13.68
CA ALA A 81 -13.50 -2.83 12.41
C ALA A 81 -14.79 -3.67 12.27
N ASP A 82 -14.68 -4.98 12.49
CA ASP A 82 -15.78 -5.94 12.42
C ASP A 82 -16.94 -5.56 13.37
N ALA A 83 -16.62 -5.25 14.64
CA ALA A 83 -17.62 -4.81 15.61
C ALA A 83 -18.32 -3.50 15.25
N ALA A 84 -17.66 -2.64 14.45
CA ALA A 84 -18.23 -1.38 13.95
C ALA A 84 -18.90 -1.52 12.57
N GLY A 85 -18.92 -2.73 11.99
CA GLY A 85 -19.44 -2.96 10.63
C GLY A 85 -18.64 -2.27 9.54
N ARG A 86 -17.34 -2.07 9.74
CA ARG A 86 -16.42 -1.50 8.75
C ARG A 86 -15.63 -2.59 8.05
N ASP A 87 -15.41 -2.42 6.77
CA ASP A 87 -14.53 -3.30 6.01
C ASP A 87 -13.10 -3.24 6.54
N PHE A 88 -12.37 -4.33 6.37
CA PHE A 88 -10.99 -4.45 6.84
C PHE A 88 -10.09 -5.14 5.83
N ILE A 89 -8.92 -4.56 5.62
CA ILE A 89 -7.83 -5.15 4.85
C ILE A 89 -6.53 -5.05 5.65
N MET A 90 -5.68 -6.07 5.57
CA MET A 90 -4.39 -6.09 6.25
C MET A 90 -3.25 -5.97 5.24
N ALA A 91 -2.44 -4.93 5.38
CA ALA A 91 -1.20 -4.81 4.63
C ALA A 91 -0.06 -5.54 5.34
N LEU A 92 0.64 -6.40 4.60
CA LEU A 92 1.87 -7.06 5.01
C LEU A 92 3.06 -6.40 4.32
N GLY A 93 3.79 -5.57 5.05
CA GLY A 93 5.04 -4.97 4.59
C GLY A 93 6.18 -5.99 4.56
N MET A 94 7.20 -5.73 3.75
CA MET A 94 8.37 -6.62 3.56
C MET A 94 7.99 -8.04 3.15
N SER A 95 6.92 -8.20 2.36
CA SER A 95 6.40 -9.52 1.99
C SER A 95 7.34 -10.34 1.09
N LEU A 96 8.27 -9.70 0.42
CA LEU A 96 9.12 -10.29 -0.61
C LEU A 96 10.61 -10.05 -0.35
N TYR A 97 10.93 -8.88 0.23
CA TYR A 97 12.30 -8.46 0.48
C TYR A 97 12.37 -7.53 1.70
N CYS A 98 13.41 -7.69 2.49
CA CYS A 98 13.71 -6.82 3.63
C CYS A 98 15.16 -6.30 3.51
N PRO A 99 15.42 -5.00 3.77
CA PRO A 99 16.76 -4.44 3.66
C PRO A 99 17.75 -4.98 4.70
N TYR A 100 17.25 -5.68 5.74
CA TYR A 100 18.08 -6.30 6.79
C TYR A 100 18.26 -7.81 6.60
N GLU A 101 17.29 -8.49 5.97
CA GLU A 101 17.27 -9.96 5.84
C GLU A 101 17.47 -10.44 4.39
N GLY A 102 17.36 -9.53 3.40
CA GLY A 102 17.33 -9.89 2.00
C GLY A 102 15.98 -10.44 1.54
N VAL A 103 16.01 -11.44 0.69
CA VAL A 103 14.81 -12.10 0.15
C VAL A 103 14.03 -12.79 1.26
N ILE A 104 12.73 -12.52 1.31
CA ILE A 104 11.78 -13.20 2.20
C ILE A 104 11.16 -14.37 1.44
N ALA A 105 11.23 -15.56 2.01
CA ALA A 105 10.61 -16.74 1.42
C ALA A 105 9.07 -16.58 1.40
N PRO A 106 8.39 -16.95 0.29
CA PRO A 106 6.93 -16.84 0.18
C PRO A 106 6.17 -17.52 1.34
N GLU A 107 6.64 -18.67 1.78
CA GLU A 107 6.05 -19.46 2.88
C GLU A 107 5.92 -18.62 4.15
N ARG A 108 6.93 -17.82 4.47
CA ARG A 108 6.93 -16.97 5.67
C ARG A 108 5.82 -15.91 5.61
N THR A 109 5.63 -15.28 4.47
CA THR A 109 4.53 -14.34 4.24
C THR A 109 3.19 -15.05 4.33
N LEU A 110 3.06 -16.22 3.69
CA LEU A 110 1.83 -16.99 3.70
C LEU A 110 1.49 -17.58 5.08
N ASP A 111 2.47 -17.84 5.93
CA ASP A 111 2.23 -18.26 7.33
C ASP A 111 1.69 -17.09 8.17
N CYS A 112 2.12 -15.84 7.91
CA CYS A 112 1.50 -14.66 8.51
C CYS A 112 0.05 -14.49 8.03
N VAL A 113 -0.21 -14.66 6.74
CA VAL A 113 -1.57 -14.65 6.17
C VAL A 113 -2.43 -15.72 6.86
N ALA A 114 -1.93 -16.95 7.00
CA ALA A 114 -2.65 -18.05 7.66
C ALA A 114 -3.05 -17.69 9.10
N LYS A 115 -2.13 -17.14 9.89
CA LYS A 115 -2.40 -16.70 11.27
C LYS A 115 -3.48 -15.62 11.32
N LEU A 116 -3.40 -14.61 10.46
CA LEU A 116 -4.39 -13.52 10.38
C LEU A 116 -5.75 -14.02 9.87
N ARG A 117 -5.75 -14.91 8.88
CA ARG A 117 -6.97 -15.56 8.37
C ARG A 117 -7.70 -16.33 9.46
N ASN A 118 -6.97 -17.00 10.35
CA ASN A 118 -7.53 -17.71 11.51
C ASN A 118 -8.16 -16.73 12.54
N LEU A 119 -7.76 -15.46 12.54
CA LEU A 119 -8.38 -14.40 13.33
C LEU A 119 -9.60 -13.75 12.65
N GLY A 120 -9.92 -14.13 11.40
CA GLY A 120 -11.07 -13.65 10.64
C GLY A 120 -10.74 -12.77 9.44
N VAL A 121 -9.52 -12.30 9.29
CA VAL A 121 -9.11 -11.44 8.16
C VAL A 121 -9.22 -12.21 6.84
N ARG A 122 -9.75 -11.56 5.79
CA ARG A 122 -9.96 -12.18 4.46
C ARG A 122 -9.38 -11.37 3.31
N ARG A 123 -8.96 -10.13 3.55
CA ARG A 123 -8.42 -9.24 2.52
C ARG A 123 -7.03 -8.78 2.91
N PHE A 124 -6.09 -8.86 1.98
CA PHE A 124 -4.68 -8.61 2.24
C PHE A 124 -4.05 -7.78 1.14
N TYR A 125 -3.20 -6.82 1.50
CA TYR A 125 -2.17 -6.29 0.60
C TYR A 125 -0.83 -6.94 0.91
N LEU A 126 -0.19 -7.52 -0.10
CA LEU A 126 1.19 -7.98 -0.02
C LEU A 126 2.08 -6.92 -0.67
N ALA A 127 3.07 -6.43 0.09
CA ALA A 127 3.80 -5.24 -0.34
C ALA A 127 5.22 -5.54 -0.82
N ALA A 128 5.55 -5.04 -2.00
CA ALA A 128 6.91 -4.82 -2.47
C ALA A 128 7.44 -3.51 -1.85
N SER A 129 7.80 -3.55 -0.56
CA SER A 129 8.05 -2.37 0.27
C SER A 129 9.35 -1.66 -0.03
N THR A 130 10.26 -2.27 -0.77
CA THR A 130 11.62 -1.75 -0.94
C THR A 130 11.94 -1.32 -2.36
N GLY A 131 11.12 -1.71 -3.35
CA GLY A 131 11.42 -1.54 -4.76
C GLY A 131 12.63 -2.36 -5.22
N MET A 132 13.06 -3.36 -4.41
CA MET A 132 14.17 -4.28 -4.70
C MET A 132 13.67 -5.64 -5.18
N GLU A 133 12.39 -5.88 -5.05
CA GLU A 133 11.68 -7.11 -5.41
C GLU A 133 11.69 -7.31 -6.93
N GLU A 134 11.76 -8.57 -7.37
CA GLU A 134 11.80 -8.92 -8.79
C GLU A 134 10.51 -9.62 -9.24
N PRO A 135 10.15 -9.54 -10.55
CA PRO A 135 8.85 -10.00 -11.04
C PRO A 135 8.54 -11.48 -10.79
N ARG A 136 9.55 -12.35 -10.83
CA ARG A 136 9.32 -13.79 -10.57
C ARG A 136 8.93 -14.05 -9.13
N GLN A 137 9.56 -13.33 -8.19
CA GLN A 137 9.21 -13.42 -6.75
C GLN A 137 7.77 -12.96 -6.52
N VAL A 138 7.37 -11.85 -7.17
CA VAL A 138 6.00 -11.31 -7.09
C VAL A 138 5.00 -12.34 -7.62
N ASN A 139 5.20 -12.85 -8.83
CA ASN A 139 4.32 -13.84 -9.44
C ASN A 139 4.20 -15.10 -8.56
N THR A 140 5.35 -15.65 -8.11
CA THR A 140 5.37 -16.84 -7.26
C THR A 140 4.59 -16.65 -5.98
N LEU A 141 4.78 -15.52 -5.26
CA LEU A 141 4.07 -15.26 -4.01
C LEU A 141 2.56 -15.21 -4.22
N PHE A 142 2.08 -14.48 -5.25
CA PHE A 142 0.65 -14.34 -5.49
C PHE A 142 0.00 -15.63 -6.00
N CYS A 143 0.65 -16.38 -6.88
CA CYS A 143 0.15 -17.71 -7.27
C CYS A 143 -0.02 -18.62 -6.05
N MET A 144 1.02 -18.72 -5.19
CA MET A 144 0.94 -19.53 -3.97
C MET A 144 -0.13 -19.01 -2.99
N ALA A 145 -0.33 -17.70 -2.91
CA ALA A 145 -1.36 -17.10 -2.05
C ALA A 145 -2.77 -17.50 -2.51
N HIS A 146 -3.07 -17.39 -3.80
CA HIS A 146 -4.35 -17.78 -4.38
C HIS A 146 -4.60 -19.28 -4.25
N ASP A 147 -3.58 -20.11 -4.50
CA ASP A 147 -3.69 -21.56 -4.38
C ASP A 147 -3.97 -22.00 -2.93
N ARG A 148 -3.32 -21.36 -1.95
CA ARG A 148 -3.42 -21.74 -0.54
C ARG A 148 -4.67 -21.16 0.16
N PHE A 149 -5.18 -20.02 -0.29
CA PHE A 149 -6.23 -19.26 0.40
C PHE A 149 -7.30 -18.76 -0.56
N ALA A 150 -8.06 -19.71 -1.16
CA ALA A 150 -9.12 -19.41 -2.13
C ALA A 150 -10.29 -18.58 -1.57
N ASP A 151 -10.40 -18.44 -0.24
CA ASP A 151 -11.41 -17.61 0.45
C ASP A 151 -10.86 -16.24 0.85
N CYS A 152 -9.66 -15.87 0.38
CA CYS A 152 -9.06 -14.57 0.63
C CYS A 152 -8.86 -13.78 -0.67
N GLU A 153 -8.91 -12.46 -0.54
CA GLU A 153 -8.57 -11.53 -1.61
C GLU A 153 -7.17 -10.96 -1.39
N PHE A 154 -6.39 -10.87 -2.47
CA PHE A 154 -5.03 -10.35 -2.43
C PHE A 154 -4.85 -9.15 -3.34
N GLY A 155 -4.28 -8.09 -2.80
CA GLY A 155 -3.87 -6.91 -3.52
C GLY A 155 -2.36 -6.70 -3.45
N PHE A 156 -1.85 -5.85 -4.34
CA PHE A 156 -0.45 -5.53 -4.46
C PHE A 156 -0.20 -4.04 -4.15
N HIS A 157 0.64 -3.78 -3.15
CA HIS A 157 1.20 -2.47 -2.86
C HIS A 157 2.64 -2.43 -3.35
N VAL A 158 2.97 -1.45 -4.20
CA VAL A 158 4.23 -1.47 -4.94
C VAL A 158 5.03 -0.18 -4.78
N HIS A 159 6.30 -0.35 -4.38
CA HIS A 159 7.30 0.71 -4.36
C HIS A 159 8.22 0.63 -5.58
N GLU A 160 8.80 1.77 -5.92
CA GLU A 160 9.73 1.91 -7.04
C GLU A 160 11.11 2.36 -6.56
N LYS A 161 12.13 1.60 -6.91
CA LYS A 161 13.52 1.97 -6.68
C LYS A 161 14.46 1.55 -7.83
N ARG A 162 14.24 0.38 -8.40
CA ARG A 162 15.12 -0.21 -9.42
C ARG A 162 14.63 -0.02 -10.85
N GLY A 163 13.50 0.62 -11.08
CA GLY A 163 12.86 0.68 -12.39
C GLY A 163 12.06 -0.58 -12.72
N TRP A 164 11.76 -1.45 -11.75
CA TRP A 164 11.10 -2.74 -11.98
C TRP A 164 9.64 -2.77 -11.55
N ALA A 165 9.11 -1.68 -10.99
CA ALA A 165 7.76 -1.66 -10.45
C ALA A 165 6.69 -1.99 -11.49
N ALA A 166 6.82 -1.50 -12.75
CA ALA A 166 5.89 -1.86 -13.82
C ALA A 166 5.95 -3.36 -14.17
N ALA A 167 7.15 -3.96 -14.18
CA ALA A 167 7.32 -5.39 -14.40
C ALA A 167 6.75 -6.21 -13.21
N ASN A 168 6.92 -5.72 -11.98
CA ASN A 168 6.32 -6.32 -10.79
C ASN A 168 4.79 -6.24 -10.82
N LEU A 169 4.24 -5.09 -11.27
CA LEU A 169 2.80 -4.91 -11.45
C LEU A 169 2.25 -5.92 -12.48
N MET A 170 2.93 -6.06 -13.62
CA MET A 170 2.57 -7.05 -14.64
C MET A 170 2.58 -8.47 -14.08
N ALA A 171 3.62 -8.84 -13.33
CA ALA A 171 3.76 -10.15 -12.72
C ALA A 171 2.66 -10.44 -11.68
N ALA A 172 2.20 -9.42 -10.95
CA ALA A 172 1.07 -9.53 -10.02
C ALA A 172 -0.27 -9.72 -10.76
N LEU A 173 -0.49 -8.95 -11.84
CA LEU A 173 -1.69 -9.09 -12.70
C LEU A 173 -1.77 -10.49 -13.33
N ASP A 174 -0.65 -10.99 -13.87
CA ASP A 174 -0.54 -12.35 -14.44
C ASP A 174 -0.84 -13.44 -13.39
N ALA A 175 -0.57 -13.17 -12.12
CA ALA A 175 -0.91 -14.06 -11.00
C ALA A 175 -2.35 -13.89 -10.47
N GLY A 176 -3.19 -13.06 -11.13
CA GLY A 176 -4.60 -12.88 -10.80
C GLY A 176 -4.91 -11.81 -9.77
N VAL A 177 -3.96 -10.91 -9.45
CA VAL A 177 -4.20 -9.78 -8.55
C VAL A 177 -5.12 -8.75 -9.22
N THR A 178 -6.16 -8.32 -8.51
CA THR A 178 -7.16 -7.34 -9.00
C THR A 178 -7.19 -6.04 -8.19
N MET A 179 -6.54 -6.00 -7.04
CA MET A 179 -6.43 -4.80 -6.20
C MET A 179 -5.00 -4.27 -6.26
N ILE A 180 -4.82 -3.06 -6.75
CA ILE A 180 -3.50 -2.42 -6.86
C ILE A 180 -3.51 -1.14 -6.03
N GLU A 181 -2.43 -0.91 -5.30
CA GLU A 181 -2.24 0.31 -4.49
C GLU A 181 -0.93 0.99 -4.85
N GLY A 182 -1.03 2.25 -5.16
CA GLY A 182 0.07 3.19 -5.36
C GLY A 182 -0.17 4.46 -4.57
N SER A 183 0.52 5.53 -4.95
CA SER A 183 0.31 6.85 -4.36
C SER A 183 0.41 7.92 -5.43
N ILE A 184 -0.45 8.93 -5.39
CA ILE A 184 -0.35 10.08 -6.29
C ILE A 184 1.04 10.72 -6.15
N CYS A 185 1.68 11.08 -7.23
CA CYS A 185 3.08 11.54 -7.32
C CYS A 185 4.12 10.52 -6.83
N GLY A 186 3.74 9.29 -6.46
CA GLY A 186 4.64 8.34 -5.81
C GLY A 186 5.02 8.75 -4.38
N ILE A 187 4.25 9.61 -3.71
CA ILE A 187 4.51 10.08 -2.35
C ILE A 187 4.55 8.91 -1.38
N GLY A 188 5.48 8.97 -0.43
CA GLY A 188 5.63 7.98 0.63
C GLY A 188 6.93 7.20 0.51
N GLY A 189 7.05 6.20 1.35
CA GLY A 189 8.25 5.37 1.46
C GLY A 189 8.39 4.79 2.84
N GLY A 190 9.37 3.90 3.02
CA GLY A 190 9.68 3.29 4.31
C GLY A 190 10.27 4.32 5.28
N ILE A 191 9.80 4.29 6.52
CA ILE A 191 10.21 5.26 7.55
C ILE A 191 11.62 4.97 8.06
N ALA A 192 12.08 3.72 8.01
CA ALA A 192 13.34 3.31 8.61
C ALA A 192 14.08 2.28 7.75
N PHE A 193 14.72 2.78 6.72
CA PHE A 193 15.70 2.02 5.95
C PHE A 193 17.11 2.17 6.52
N PRO A 194 17.98 1.19 6.33
CA PRO A 194 19.39 1.32 6.71
C PRO A 194 20.05 2.53 6.03
N ASN A 195 21.05 3.13 6.69
CA ASN A 195 21.87 4.18 6.10
C ASN A 195 22.43 3.75 4.74
N GLY A 196 22.34 4.63 3.73
CA GLY A 196 22.79 4.36 2.38
C GLY A 196 21.76 3.66 1.49
N TYR A 197 20.62 3.19 2.02
CA TYR A 197 19.57 2.62 1.19
C TYR A 197 18.89 3.66 0.27
N GLY A 198 18.86 4.92 0.72
CA GLY A 198 18.25 6.04 0.01
C GLY A 198 16.73 6.05 0.11
N ALA A 199 16.13 7.07 -0.48
CA ALA A 199 14.68 7.19 -0.54
C ALA A 199 14.06 6.09 -1.42
N VAL A 200 12.90 5.62 -1.01
CA VAL A 200 12.05 4.68 -1.77
C VAL A 200 10.67 5.31 -1.85
N GLY A 201 10.20 5.60 -3.06
CA GLY A 201 8.85 6.09 -3.30
C GLY A 201 7.89 4.96 -3.65
N ASN A 202 6.61 5.25 -3.61
CA ASN A 202 5.59 4.37 -4.19
C ASN A 202 5.63 4.46 -5.72
N LEU A 203 5.09 3.45 -6.41
CA LEU A 203 4.75 3.62 -7.82
C LEU A 203 3.65 4.69 -7.93
N PRO A 204 3.82 5.74 -8.77
CA PRO A 204 2.82 6.77 -8.94
C PRO A 204 1.49 6.20 -9.42
N THR A 205 0.37 6.59 -8.80
CA THR A 205 -0.96 6.12 -9.20
C THR A 205 -1.26 6.48 -10.64
N GLU A 206 -0.87 7.66 -11.10
CA GLU A 206 -1.04 8.09 -12.48
C GLU A 206 -0.24 7.25 -13.48
N ASP A 207 0.91 6.72 -13.08
CA ASP A 207 1.67 5.76 -13.90
C ASP A 207 0.98 4.39 -13.93
N ILE A 208 0.40 3.94 -12.81
CA ILE A 208 -0.40 2.70 -12.74
C ILE A 208 -1.61 2.80 -13.69
N VAL A 209 -2.37 3.89 -13.60
CA VAL A 209 -3.57 4.10 -14.42
C VAL A 209 -3.20 4.14 -15.91
N SER A 210 -2.16 4.90 -16.28
CA SER A 210 -1.66 4.97 -17.65
C SER A 210 -1.19 3.60 -18.18
N PHE A 211 -0.54 2.81 -17.34
CA PHE A 211 -0.10 1.47 -17.69
C PHE A 211 -1.28 0.53 -17.94
N LEU A 212 -2.27 0.50 -17.03
CA LEU A 212 -3.47 -0.33 -17.15
C LEU A 212 -4.28 0.05 -18.40
N GLU A 213 -4.49 1.34 -18.65
CA GLU A 213 -5.18 1.82 -19.85
C GLU A 213 -4.47 1.38 -21.13
N SER A 214 -3.14 1.51 -21.20
CA SER A 214 -2.33 1.09 -22.35
C SER A 214 -2.43 -0.42 -22.63
N MET A 215 -2.72 -1.21 -21.61
CA MET A 215 -2.92 -2.66 -21.71
C MET A 215 -4.37 -3.04 -22.02
N GLY A 216 -5.30 -2.09 -22.08
CA GLY A 216 -6.74 -2.36 -22.22
C GLY A 216 -7.36 -2.98 -20.96
N VAL A 217 -6.69 -2.86 -19.81
CA VAL A 217 -7.24 -3.27 -18.51
C VAL A 217 -8.06 -2.12 -17.94
N GLY A 218 -9.38 -2.34 -17.83
CA GLY A 218 -10.29 -1.31 -17.31
C GLY A 218 -10.01 -0.98 -15.84
N CYS A 219 -9.90 0.30 -15.55
CA CYS A 219 -10.01 0.85 -14.18
C CYS A 219 -10.89 2.11 -14.26
N ASP A 220 -11.64 2.39 -13.19
CA ASP A 220 -12.56 3.53 -13.14
C ASP A 220 -11.85 4.88 -12.88
N LEU A 221 -10.60 5.00 -13.31
CA LEU A 221 -9.77 6.19 -13.13
C LEU A 221 -9.37 6.77 -14.49
N ASP A 222 -9.44 8.08 -14.58
CA ASP A 222 -9.00 8.86 -15.75
C ASP A 222 -7.55 9.30 -15.58
N VAL A 223 -6.68 8.99 -16.56
CA VAL A 223 -5.25 9.33 -16.51
C VAL A 223 -5.04 10.84 -16.43
N ALA A 224 -5.81 11.63 -17.19
CA ALA A 224 -5.64 13.07 -17.19
C ALA A 224 -6.01 13.69 -15.83
N ALA A 225 -7.09 13.20 -15.22
CA ALA A 225 -7.48 13.60 -13.87
C ALA A 225 -6.45 13.20 -12.82
N ALA A 226 -5.88 11.99 -12.92
CA ALA A 226 -4.82 11.53 -12.04
C ALA A 226 -3.55 12.38 -12.15
N VAL A 227 -3.14 12.71 -13.37
CA VAL A 227 -1.99 13.61 -13.65
C VAL A 227 -2.25 15.04 -13.14
N ALA A 228 -3.46 15.57 -13.31
CA ALA A 228 -3.82 16.87 -12.76
C ALA A 228 -3.71 16.90 -11.23
N ALA A 229 -4.25 15.89 -10.56
CA ALA A 229 -4.12 15.74 -9.10
C ALA A 229 -2.65 15.61 -8.66
N ALA A 230 -1.83 14.88 -9.43
CA ALA A 230 -0.40 14.74 -9.15
C ALA A 230 0.33 16.09 -9.23
N ARG A 231 0.02 16.92 -10.24
CA ARG A 231 0.59 18.27 -10.39
C ARG A 231 0.19 19.19 -9.24
N ASP A 232 -1.09 19.16 -8.85
CA ASP A 232 -1.59 19.95 -7.72
C ASP A 232 -0.88 19.58 -6.41
N ILE A 233 -0.72 18.27 -6.14
CA ILE A 233 -0.02 17.79 -4.94
C ILE A 233 1.46 18.15 -4.98
N ALA A 234 2.14 17.98 -6.10
CA ALA A 234 3.54 18.37 -6.27
C ALA A 234 3.74 19.85 -5.97
N ALA A 235 2.86 20.72 -6.49
CA ALA A 235 2.91 22.16 -6.27
C ALA A 235 2.65 22.55 -4.79
N MET A 236 1.78 21.83 -4.09
CA MET A 236 1.46 22.09 -2.68
C MET A 236 2.50 21.57 -1.70
N THR A 237 3.26 20.54 -2.05
CA THR A 237 4.14 19.81 -1.13
C THR A 237 5.61 19.98 -1.43
N ASP A 238 5.97 20.70 -2.49
CA ASP A 238 7.35 20.85 -2.99
C ASP A 238 8.04 19.50 -3.27
N ILE A 239 7.23 18.49 -3.64
CA ILE A 239 7.71 17.16 -4.01
C ILE A 239 7.93 17.12 -5.51
N PRO A 240 9.06 16.55 -6.00
CA PRO A 240 9.29 16.44 -7.44
C PRO A 240 8.22 15.56 -8.11
N LEU A 241 7.67 16.02 -9.22
CA LEU A 241 6.76 15.25 -10.06
C LEU A 241 7.58 14.25 -10.90
N LEU A 242 7.74 13.02 -10.38
CA LEU A 242 8.58 11.99 -10.99
C LEU A 242 7.80 11.01 -11.90
N SER A 243 6.49 11.19 -12.01
CA SER A 243 5.62 10.33 -12.79
C SER A 243 5.92 10.44 -14.29
N ARG A 244 6.00 9.31 -14.96
CA ARG A 244 6.23 9.21 -16.41
C ARG A 244 5.00 9.63 -17.20
N ALA A 245 3.80 9.29 -16.74
CA ALA A 245 2.53 9.73 -17.33
C ALA A 245 2.43 11.26 -17.33
N SER A 246 2.82 11.92 -16.23
CA SER A 246 2.84 13.37 -16.14
C SER A 246 3.84 14.02 -17.12
N ALA A 247 5.00 13.40 -17.33
CA ALA A 247 5.99 13.87 -18.27
C ALA A 247 5.52 13.74 -19.74
N ILE A 248 4.90 12.61 -20.10
CA ILE A 248 4.35 12.37 -21.45
C ILE A 248 3.23 13.38 -21.76
N MET A 249 2.25 13.56 -20.88
CA MET A 249 1.15 14.51 -21.09
C MET A 249 1.64 15.97 -21.14
N ALA A 250 2.75 16.30 -20.50
CA ALA A 250 3.35 17.62 -20.63
C ALA A 250 3.95 17.84 -22.04
N ALA A 251 4.51 16.81 -22.64
CA ALA A 251 5.08 16.87 -23.99
C ALA A 251 3.99 16.93 -25.08
N GLU A 252 2.85 16.26 -24.88
CA GLU A 252 1.73 16.26 -25.83
C GLU A 252 0.87 17.53 -25.77
N GLY A 253 0.88 18.25 -24.65
CA GLY A 253 0.03 19.43 -24.40
C GLY A 253 0.48 20.75 -25.02
N GLY A 254 1.53 20.76 -25.89
CA GLY A 254 1.97 21.96 -26.59
C GLY A 254 2.95 22.86 -25.82
N PRO A 255 3.42 23.96 -26.39
CA PRO A 255 4.60 24.66 -25.91
C PRO A 255 4.41 25.17 -24.48
N ALA A 256 5.37 24.86 -23.65
CA ALA A 256 5.53 25.55 -22.38
C ALA A 256 5.72 27.04 -22.67
N SER A 257 4.74 27.83 -22.31
CA SER A 257 4.79 29.29 -22.35
C SER A 257 5.60 29.84 -21.19
#